data_215874fe249ec0381957aa54b9ce2749
#
_entry.id   215874fe249ec0381957aa54b9ce2749
#
_cell.length_a   1.000
_cell.length_b   1.000
_cell.length_c   1.000
_cell.angle_alpha   90.00
_cell.angle_beta   90.00
_cell.angle_gamma   90.00
#
_symmetry.space_group_name_H-M   'P 1'
#
loop_
_entity.id
_entity.type
_entity.pdbx_description
1 polymer ?
#
loop_
_entity_poly.entity_id
_entity_poly.type
_entity_poly.pdbx_seq_one_letter_code
_entity_poly.pdbx_strand_id
1 'polypeptide(L)'
;MQRNANVGSKLLALIAVPAVVLVAVASLGASQRLDDADRAQQTADGARLAAASTGVVHELQMERLLSMRLVQGDDEVAEQLAEQRQTTNTVVETFAAPRAAVGEVNVARRLDAAGGQMETIAAMRSSIDDGSAAPEVVLDAYTTAIDSLLELEGALVSRSGLPELSSTLTDSLTLSKAKEARALRSAEIARIATVGRFRSGDYQGLDELRAEEELQLARLKESQDASMTTGVRNAMADEAVRDADALMAQVMDEGVIGGSGIPRVAPDDWQASAVGWLTTVRVA
;
A
#
# COMPACT_ATOMS: atom_id res chain seq x y z
N MET A 1 59.60 -51.61 -21.87
CA MET A 1 59.79 -51.13 -20.50
C MET A 1 58.39 -50.71 -19.95
N GLN A 2 57.73 -51.62 -19.25
CA GLN A 2 56.48 -51.30 -18.55
C GLN A 2 56.83 -50.66 -17.18
N ARG A 3 56.47 -49.36 -17.03
CA ARG A 3 56.55 -48.69 -15.76
C ARG A 3 55.48 -49.24 -14.81
N ASN A 4 55.90 -50.07 -13.88
CA ASN A 4 55.04 -50.49 -12.76
C ASN A 4 54.67 -49.23 -11.96
N ALA A 5 53.46 -48.70 -12.19
CA ALA A 5 52.90 -47.68 -11.35
C ALA A 5 52.76 -48.26 -9.93
N ASN A 6 53.39 -47.64 -8.96
CA ASN A 6 53.51 -48.06 -7.56
C ASN A 6 52.10 -48.36 -7.00
N VAL A 7 51.90 -49.50 -6.37
CA VAL A 7 50.66 -49.94 -5.75
C VAL A 7 50.09 -48.84 -4.81
N GLY A 8 50.99 -48.12 -4.16
CA GLY A 8 50.64 -46.98 -3.30
C GLY A 8 49.95 -45.81 -4.05
N SER A 9 50.36 -45.50 -5.31
CA SER A 9 49.73 -44.45 -6.07
C SER A 9 48.35 -44.84 -6.59
N LYS A 10 48.10 -46.10 -6.86
CA LYS A 10 46.80 -46.63 -7.21
C LYS A 10 45.84 -46.69 -6.03
N LEU A 11 46.30 -47.03 -4.85
CA LEU A 11 45.56 -47.01 -3.59
C LEU A 11 45.21 -45.57 -3.19
N LEU A 12 46.14 -44.62 -3.35
CA LEU A 12 45.92 -43.22 -3.06
C LEU A 12 44.88 -42.58 -4.01
N ALA A 13 44.90 -42.93 -5.31
CA ALA A 13 43.92 -42.52 -6.27
C ALA A 13 42.54 -43.10 -5.97
N LEU A 14 42.45 -44.32 -5.49
CA LEU A 14 41.18 -44.99 -5.16
C LEU A 14 40.45 -44.35 -3.98
N ILE A 15 41.18 -43.70 -3.05
CA ILE A 15 40.60 -43.01 -1.89
C ILE A 15 40.46 -41.49 -2.16
N ALA A 16 41.40 -40.89 -2.90
CA ALA A 16 41.37 -39.46 -3.18
C ALA A 16 40.22 -39.04 -4.09
N VAL A 17 39.89 -39.85 -5.12
CA VAL A 17 38.77 -39.52 -6.04
C VAL A 17 37.43 -39.50 -5.35
N PRO A 18 37.01 -40.50 -4.54
CA PRO A 18 35.75 -40.41 -3.80
C PRO A 18 35.73 -39.27 -2.77
N ALA A 19 36.85 -38.99 -2.12
CA ALA A 19 36.93 -37.91 -1.14
C ALA A 19 36.74 -36.53 -1.79
N VAL A 20 37.34 -36.30 -2.97
CA VAL A 20 37.16 -35.03 -3.72
C VAL A 20 35.73 -34.91 -4.22
N VAL A 21 35.10 -35.99 -4.69
CA VAL A 21 33.70 -35.99 -5.11
C VAL A 21 32.77 -35.71 -3.92
N LEU A 22 33.03 -36.30 -2.76
CA LEU A 22 32.24 -36.05 -1.54
C LEU A 22 32.36 -34.56 -1.08
N VAL A 23 33.55 -33.98 -1.12
CA VAL A 23 33.77 -32.58 -0.79
C VAL A 23 33.07 -31.68 -1.82
N ALA A 24 33.14 -31.98 -3.08
CA ALA A 24 32.45 -31.23 -4.14
C ALA A 24 30.94 -31.28 -3.99
N VAL A 25 30.36 -32.46 -3.72
CA VAL A 25 28.92 -32.63 -3.50
C VAL A 25 28.48 -31.92 -2.20
N ALA A 26 29.28 -32.03 -1.14
CA ALA A 26 28.99 -31.34 0.12
C ALA A 26 29.05 -29.80 -0.03
N SER A 27 30.04 -29.27 -0.79
CA SER A 27 30.14 -27.83 -1.05
C SER A 27 29.02 -27.31 -1.93
N LEU A 28 28.60 -28.07 -2.96
CA LEU A 28 27.43 -27.74 -3.79
C LEU A 28 26.13 -27.76 -2.98
N GLY A 29 25.94 -28.76 -2.11
CA GLY A 29 24.77 -28.81 -1.23
C GLY A 29 24.75 -27.72 -0.16
N ALA A 30 25.92 -27.29 0.33
CA ALA A 30 26.04 -26.19 1.26
C ALA A 30 25.74 -24.83 0.57
N SER A 31 26.28 -24.60 -0.64
CA SER A 31 25.98 -23.36 -1.39
C SER A 31 24.50 -23.24 -1.75
N GLN A 32 23.86 -24.33 -2.19
CA GLN A 32 22.43 -24.32 -2.48
C GLN A 32 21.59 -23.98 -1.26
N ARG A 33 21.93 -24.52 -0.08
CA ARG A 33 21.21 -24.17 1.16
C ARG A 33 21.43 -22.73 1.61
N LEU A 34 22.60 -22.17 1.37
CA LEU A 34 22.86 -20.75 1.64
C LEU A 34 22.07 -19.85 0.66
N ASP A 35 22.08 -20.18 -0.62
CA ASP A 35 21.31 -19.46 -1.63
C ASP A 35 19.80 -19.51 -1.34
N ASP A 36 19.28 -20.67 -0.90
CA ASP A 36 17.88 -20.84 -0.53
C ASP A 36 17.53 -20.07 0.75
N ALA A 37 18.43 -20.01 1.73
CA ALA A 37 18.26 -19.23 2.95
C ALA A 37 18.27 -17.71 2.64
N ASP A 38 19.18 -17.26 1.77
CA ASP A 38 19.25 -15.85 1.35
C ASP A 38 18.00 -15.43 0.59
N ARG A 39 17.49 -16.29 -0.31
CA ARG A 39 16.22 -16.03 -1.00
C ARG A 39 15.03 -15.96 -0.05
N ALA A 40 14.96 -16.88 0.91
CA ALA A 40 13.90 -16.90 1.92
C ALA A 40 13.95 -15.62 2.78
N GLN A 41 15.15 -15.18 3.17
CA GLN A 41 15.34 -13.94 3.92
C GLN A 41 14.90 -12.71 3.09
N GLN A 42 15.37 -12.59 1.83
CA GLN A 42 14.98 -11.51 0.94
C GLN A 42 13.47 -11.45 0.71
N THR A 43 12.83 -12.60 0.62
CA THR A 43 11.38 -12.75 0.47
C THR A 43 10.64 -12.27 1.72
N ALA A 44 11.12 -12.68 2.91
CA ALA A 44 10.57 -12.23 4.18
C ALA A 44 10.74 -10.70 4.39
N ASP A 45 11.88 -10.15 4.02
CA ASP A 45 12.14 -8.71 4.10
C ASP A 45 11.27 -7.91 3.13
N GLY A 46 11.05 -8.45 1.92
CA GLY A 46 10.10 -7.88 0.95
C GLY A 46 8.66 -7.86 1.47
N ALA A 47 8.21 -8.95 2.10
CA ALA A 47 6.89 -9.03 2.71
C ALA A 47 6.72 -8.04 3.88
N ARG A 48 7.74 -7.90 4.75
CA ARG A 48 7.73 -6.90 5.83
C ARG A 48 7.67 -5.49 5.30
N LEU A 49 8.43 -5.19 4.23
CA LEU A 49 8.41 -3.88 3.60
C LEU A 49 7.05 -3.58 2.97
N ALA A 50 6.41 -4.56 2.31
CA ALA A 50 5.07 -4.41 1.77
C ALA A 50 4.04 -4.13 2.88
N ALA A 51 4.06 -4.88 3.97
CA ALA A 51 3.17 -4.66 5.11
C ALA A 51 3.39 -3.28 5.75
N ALA A 52 4.64 -2.85 5.90
CA ALA A 52 4.96 -1.51 6.39
C ALA A 52 4.48 -0.41 5.44
N SER A 53 4.62 -0.59 4.11
CA SER A 53 4.08 0.32 3.10
C SER A 53 2.56 0.46 3.20
N THR A 54 1.84 -0.66 3.27
CA THR A 54 0.38 -0.67 3.45
C THR A 54 -0.05 0.10 4.72
N GLY A 55 0.72 -0.02 5.80
CA GLY A 55 0.49 0.76 7.02
C GLY A 55 0.63 2.27 6.78
N VAL A 56 1.70 2.70 6.09
CA VAL A 56 1.91 4.12 5.77
C VAL A 56 0.81 4.64 4.84
N VAL A 57 0.42 3.87 3.83
CA VAL A 57 -0.71 4.22 2.93
C VAL A 57 -1.97 4.51 3.74
N HIS A 58 -2.32 3.63 4.69
CA HIS A 58 -3.50 3.82 5.53
C HIS A 58 -3.43 5.12 6.35
N GLU A 59 -2.32 5.36 7.04
CA GLU A 59 -2.20 6.56 7.88
C GLU A 59 -2.18 7.86 7.04
N LEU A 60 -1.59 7.83 5.84
CA LEU A 60 -1.66 8.97 4.91
C LEU A 60 -3.08 9.22 4.37
N GLN A 61 -3.86 8.19 4.13
CA GLN A 61 -5.27 8.32 3.74
C GLN A 61 -6.08 9.03 4.82
N MET A 62 -5.86 8.65 6.10
CA MET A 62 -6.50 9.28 7.25
C MET A 62 -6.03 10.74 7.42
N GLU A 63 -4.73 10.98 7.33
CA GLU A 63 -4.16 12.31 7.45
C GLU A 63 -4.63 13.24 6.32
N ARG A 64 -4.70 12.75 5.07
CA ARG A 64 -5.26 13.48 3.93
C ARG A 64 -6.70 13.92 4.20
N LEU A 65 -7.55 13.02 4.69
CA LEU A 65 -8.94 13.34 4.98
C LEU A 65 -9.07 14.48 5.97
N LEU A 66 -8.32 14.44 7.07
CA LEU A 66 -8.33 15.49 8.10
C LEU A 66 -7.67 16.78 7.60
N SER A 67 -6.57 16.69 6.85
CA SER A 67 -5.90 17.85 6.27
C SER A 67 -6.80 18.59 5.29
N MET A 68 -7.55 17.84 4.46
CA MET A 68 -8.51 18.43 3.53
C MET A 68 -9.63 19.18 4.25
N ARG A 69 -10.14 18.67 5.38
CA ARG A 69 -11.13 19.39 6.20
C ARG A 69 -10.56 20.68 6.77
N LEU A 70 -9.36 20.61 7.37
CA LEU A 70 -8.75 21.80 7.98
C LEU A 70 -8.52 22.91 6.95
N VAL A 71 -7.95 22.62 5.77
CA VAL A 71 -7.73 23.66 4.73
C VAL A 71 -9.03 24.16 4.11
N GLN A 72 -10.14 23.50 4.35
CA GLN A 72 -11.48 23.91 3.95
C GLN A 72 -12.20 24.75 5.04
N GLY A 73 -11.53 25.02 6.16
CA GLY A 73 -12.01 25.90 7.21
C GLY A 73 -12.71 25.18 8.36
N ASP A 74 -12.54 23.87 8.49
CA ASP A 74 -13.04 23.09 9.61
C ASP A 74 -11.95 23.04 10.72
N ASP A 75 -11.93 24.04 11.57
CA ASP A 75 -10.95 24.14 12.65
C ASP A 75 -11.14 23.10 13.76
N GLU A 76 -12.32 22.44 13.82
CA GLU A 76 -12.63 21.44 14.86
C GLU A 76 -11.78 20.18 14.72
N VAL A 77 -11.25 19.89 13.52
CA VAL A 77 -10.40 18.71 13.27
C VAL A 77 -8.92 18.92 13.62
N ALA A 78 -8.50 20.11 14.02
CA ALA A 78 -7.08 20.45 14.21
C ALA A 78 -6.39 19.53 15.25
N GLU A 79 -7.04 19.25 16.38
CA GLU A 79 -6.50 18.35 17.41
C GLU A 79 -6.40 16.91 16.89
N GLN A 80 -7.45 16.42 16.24
CA GLN A 80 -7.48 15.09 15.65
C GLN A 80 -6.40 14.92 14.56
N LEU A 81 -6.18 15.96 13.72
CA LEU A 81 -5.13 15.98 12.73
C LEU A 81 -3.74 15.93 13.38
N ALA A 82 -3.53 16.64 14.50
CA ALA A 82 -2.26 16.59 15.21
C ALA A 82 -1.96 15.19 15.77
N GLU A 83 -2.95 14.50 16.32
CA GLU A 83 -2.83 13.09 16.77
C GLU A 83 -2.57 12.14 15.60
N GLN A 84 -3.29 12.31 14.49
CA GLN A 84 -3.10 11.50 13.29
C GLN A 84 -1.68 11.65 12.74
N ARG A 85 -1.13 12.87 12.70
CA ARG A 85 0.26 13.10 12.26
C ARG A 85 1.29 12.41 13.15
N GLN A 86 1.06 12.30 14.45
CA GLN A 86 1.92 11.53 15.35
C GLN A 86 1.89 10.05 15.00
N THR A 87 0.71 9.50 14.75
CA THR A 87 0.51 8.12 14.31
C THR A 87 1.22 7.88 12.97
N THR A 88 0.99 8.74 11.97
CA THR A 88 1.67 8.67 10.67
C THR A 88 3.20 8.68 10.83
N ASN A 89 3.74 9.57 11.64
CA ASN A 89 5.20 9.66 11.88
C ASN A 89 5.75 8.36 12.44
N THR A 90 5.07 7.76 13.44
CA THR A 90 5.48 6.49 14.05
C THR A 90 5.52 5.35 13.02
N VAL A 91 4.51 5.28 12.15
CA VAL A 91 4.45 4.25 11.11
C VAL A 91 5.53 4.48 10.03
N VAL A 92 5.76 5.74 9.63
CA VAL A 92 6.83 6.13 8.69
C VAL A 92 8.23 5.79 9.24
N GLU A 93 8.48 5.98 10.54
CA GLU A 93 9.74 5.57 11.18
C GLU A 93 9.96 4.06 11.09
N THR A 94 8.89 3.28 11.30
CA THR A 94 8.93 1.80 11.17
C THR A 94 9.18 1.38 9.72
N PHE A 95 8.59 2.07 8.76
CA PHE A 95 8.79 1.86 7.32
C PHE A 95 10.23 2.16 6.88
N ALA A 96 10.90 3.14 7.48
CA ALA A 96 12.26 3.54 7.14
C ALA A 96 13.33 2.51 7.56
N ALA A 97 13.05 1.64 8.54
CA ALA A 97 14.00 0.71 9.12
C ALA A 97 14.49 -0.42 8.17
N PRO A 98 13.70 -0.99 7.25
CA PRO A 98 14.12 -2.10 6.39
C PRO A 98 14.96 -1.71 5.16
N ARG A 99 15.34 -0.46 4.98
CA ARG A 99 16.07 0.04 3.78
C ARG A 99 17.33 -0.76 3.43
N ALA A 100 18.00 -1.34 4.40
CA ALA A 100 19.25 -2.10 4.19
C ALA A 100 19.03 -3.47 3.50
N ALA A 101 17.80 -3.98 3.47
CA ALA A 101 17.50 -5.33 2.99
C ALA A 101 17.15 -5.40 1.49
N VAL A 102 17.06 -4.26 0.79
CA VAL A 102 16.57 -4.20 -0.59
C VAL A 102 17.73 -4.13 -1.57
N GLY A 103 18.25 -5.31 -1.98
CA GLY A 103 19.37 -5.42 -2.93
C GLY A 103 19.05 -5.13 -4.39
N GLU A 104 17.80 -4.82 -4.75
CA GLU A 104 17.40 -4.59 -6.14
C GLU A 104 17.23 -3.10 -6.46
N VAL A 105 17.91 -2.64 -7.52
CA VAL A 105 17.95 -1.23 -7.94
C VAL A 105 16.55 -0.63 -8.17
N ASN A 106 15.61 -1.41 -8.71
CA ASN A 106 14.25 -0.92 -8.98
C ASN A 106 13.46 -0.66 -7.69
N VAL A 107 13.51 -1.59 -6.73
CA VAL A 107 12.83 -1.45 -5.43
C VAL A 107 13.49 -0.33 -4.62
N ALA A 108 14.83 -0.26 -4.60
CA ALA A 108 15.57 0.81 -3.92
C ALA A 108 15.18 2.19 -4.45
N ARG A 109 15.10 2.36 -5.77
CA ARG A 109 14.68 3.62 -6.39
C ARG A 109 13.25 4.02 -6.00
N ARG A 110 12.30 3.07 -5.96
CA ARG A 110 10.91 3.35 -5.55
C ARG A 110 10.81 3.66 -4.07
N LEU A 111 11.61 2.99 -3.25
CA LEU A 111 11.71 3.29 -1.83
C LEU A 111 12.25 4.70 -1.58
N ASP A 112 13.27 5.11 -2.34
CA ASP A 112 13.82 6.48 -2.25
C ASP A 112 12.79 7.52 -2.74
N ALA A 113 12.04 7.22 -3.82
CA ALA A 113 10.96 8.08 -4.28
C ALA A 113 9.87 8.24 -3.22
N ALA A 114 9.40 7.14 -2.63
CA ALA A 114 8.43 7.18 -1.53
C ALA A 114 8.96 7.98 -0.32
N GLY A 115 10.24 7.81 0.04
CA GLY A 115 10.88 8.60 1.10
C GLY A 115 10.87 10.10 0.82
N GLY A 116 11.17 10.52 -0.41
CA GLY A 116 11.10 11.92 -0.84
C GLY A 116 9.69 12.49 -0.78
N GLN A 117 8.66 11.68 -1.06
CA GLN A 117 7.27 12.11 -0.91
C GLN A 117 6.89 12.29 0.57
N MET A 118 7.38 11.46 1.48
CA MET A 118 7.16 11.66 2.92
C MET A 118 7.76 12.96 3.41
N GLU A 119 8.94 13.35 2.92
CA GLU A 119 9.58 14.64 3.22
C GLU A 119 8.73 15.81 2.68
N THR A 120 8.14 15.66 1.50
CA THR A 120 7.23 16.64 0.90
C THR A 120 5.98 16.83 1.76
N ILE A 121 5.35 15.75 2.23
CA ILE A 121 4.21 15.82 3.16
C ILE A 121 4.60 16.52 4.47
N ALA A 122 5.75 16.16 5.05
CA ALA A 122 6.22 16.79 6.28
C ALA A 122 6.43 18.30 6.12
N ALA A 123 6.97 18.75 4.99
CA ALA A 123 7.13 20.17 4.69
C ALA A 123 5.77 20.90 4.48
N MET A 124 4.79 20.22 3.86
CA MET A 124 3.47 20.79 3.58
C MET A 124 2.64 21.04 4.84
N ARG A 125 2.83 20.24 5.90
CA ARG A 125 2.05 20.37 7.14
C ARG A 125 2.04 21.78 7.70
N SER A 126 3.16 22.50 7.61
CA SER A 126 3.23 23.91 8.05
C SER A 126 2.28 24.81 7.26
N SER A 127 2.21 24.63 5.93
CA SER A 127 1.31 25.43 5.09
C SER A 127 -0.16 25.06 5.26
N ILE A 128 -0.45 23.82 5.69
CA ILE A 128 -1.79 23.39 6.10
C ILE A 128 -2.18 24.09 7.40
N ASP A 129 -1.27 24.14 8.40
CA ASP A 129 -1.53 24.68 9.73
C ASP A 129 -1.72 26.22 9.72
N ASP A 130 -1.01 26.92 8.85
CA ASP A 130 -1.15 28.37 8.69
C ASP A 130 -2.23 28.79 7.67
N GLY A 131 -2.92 27.82 7.07
CA GLY A 131 -4.00 28.05 6.11
C GLY A 131 -3.54 28.60 4.76
N SER A 132 -2.24 28.56 4.44
CA SER A 132 -1.69 29.05 3.16
C SER A 132 -1.77 28.01 2.03
N ALA A 133 -1.96 26.72 2.36
CA ALA A 133 -2.04 25.65 1.37
C ALA A 133 -3.40 25.65 0.67
N ALA A 134 -3.39 25.60 -0.67
CA ALA A 134 -4.62 25.42 -1.44
C ALA A 134 -5.10 23.95 -1.34
N PRO A 135 -6.42 23.69 -1.19
CA PRO A 135 -6.95 22.33 -1.05
C PRO A 135 -6.51 21.38 -2.17
N GLU A 136 -6.46 21.84 -3.41
CA GLU A 136 -6.04 21.03 -4.55
C GLU A 136 -4.55 20.61 -4.44
N VAL A 137 -3.69 21.48 -3.91
CA VAL A 137 -2.27 21.20 -3.72
C VAL A 137 -2.07 20.17 -2.61
N VAL A 138 -2.86 20.27 -1.53
CA VAL A 138 -2.85 19.30 -0.43
C VAL A 138 -3.29 17.93 -0.94
N LEU A 139 -4.43 17.88 -1.64
CA LEU A 139 -4.96 16.63 -2.20
C LEU A 139 -3.95 15.94 -3.12
N ASP A 140 -3.36 16.69 -4.06
CA ASP A 140 -2.37 16.19 -5.03
C ASP A 140 -1.11 15.64 -4.34
N ALA A 141 -0.59 16.35 -3.33
CA ALA A 141 0.60 15.92 -2.61
C ALA A 141 0.40 14.59 -1.87
N TYR A 142 -0.70 14.45 -1.11
CA TYR A 142 -1.01 13.18 -0.44
C TYR A 142 -1.27 12.05 -1.44
N THR A 143 -1.98 12.33 -2.53
CA THR A 143 -2.25 11.34 -3.58
C THR A 143 -0.94 10.87 -4.21
N THR A 144 -0.04 11.78 -4.59
CA THR A 144 1.28 11.45 -5.13
C THR A 144 2.11 10.61 -4.15
N ALA A 145 2.06 10.94 -2.86
CA ALA A 145 2.77 10.18 -1.83
C ALA A 145 2.22 8.75 -1.71
N ILE A 146 0.90 8.59 -1.69
CA ILE A 146 0.24 7.27 -1.63
C ILE A 146 0.54 6.47 -2.90
N ASP A 147 0.45 7.06 -4.08
CA ASP A 147 0.76 6.40 -5.35
C ASP A 147 2.19 5.88 -5.39
N SER A 148 3.15 6.64 -4.87
CA SER A 148 4.55 6.20 -4.81
C SER A 148 4.76 4.96 -3.94
N LEU A 149 3.97 4.81 -2.86
CA LEU A 149 3.95 3.63 -1.99
C LEU A 149 3.27 2.45 -2.68
N LEU A 150 2.14 2.66 -3.36
CA LEU A 150 1.46 1.62 -4.14
C LEU A 150 2.32 1.10 -5.31
N GLU A 151 3.11 1.97 -5.93
CA GLU A 151 4.11 1.57 -6.92
C GLU A 151 5.25 0.74 -6.32
N LEU A 152 5.70 1.06 -5.10
CA LEU A 152 6.66 0.24 -4.37
C LEU A 152 6.07 -1.14 -4.06
N GLU A 153 4.83 -1.23 -3.57
CA GLU A 153 4.14 -2.49 -3.34
C GLU A 153 4.06 -3.32 -4.63
N GLY A 154 3.73 -2.72 -5.76
CA GLY A 154 3.72 -3.37 -7.08
C GLY A 154 5.08 -3.94 -7.50
N ALA A 155 6.17 -3.24 -7.19
CA ALA A 155 7.52 -3.72 -7.44
C ALA A 155 7.89 -4.92 -6.55
N LEU A 156 7.43 -4.93 -5.30
CA LEU A 156 7.62 -6.04 -4.36
C LEU A 156 6.85 -7.29 -4.79
N VAL A 157 5.60 -7.15 -5.25
CA VAL A 157 4.80 -8.23 -5.85
C VAL A 157 5.57 -8.89 -7.00
N SER A 158 6.09 -8.08 -7.93
CA SER A 158 6.78 -8.57 -9.13
C SER A 158 8.07 -9.34 -8.81
N ARG A 159 8.63 -9.13 -7.62
CA ARG A 159 9.88 -9.76 -7.16
C ARG A 159 9.66 -11.08 -6.43
N SER A 160 8.47 -11.31 -5.87
CA SER A 160 8.26 -12.49 -5.04
C SER A 160 8.46 -13.76 -5.88
N GLY A 161 9.54 -14.51 -5.59
CA GLY A 161 9.87 -15.75 -6.29
C GLY A 161 9.04 -16.95 -5.86
N LEU A 162 8.17 -16.77 -4.85
CA LEU A 162 7.28 -17.81 -4.32
C LEU A 162 5.84 -17.51 -4.76
N PRO A 163 5.18 -18.42 -5.51
CA PRO A 163 3.84 -18.19 -6.05
C PRO A 163 2.79 -17.82 -4.98
N GLU A 164 2.84 -18.50 -3.83
CA GLU A 164 1.90 -18.28 -2.72
C GLU A 164 2.05 -16.89 -2.11
N LEU A 165 3.29 -16.43 -1.91
CA LEU A 165 3.55 -15.08 -1.41
C LEU A 165 3.21 -14.02 -2.45
N SER A 166 3.50 -14.28 -3.73
CA SER A 166 3.12 -13.40 -4.84
C SER A 166 1.61 -13.19 -4.88
N SER A 167 0.83 -14.24 -4.68
CA SER A 167 -0.63 -14.18 -4.58
C SER A 167 -1.08 -13.28 -3.42
N THR A 168 -0.58 -13.53 -2.21
CA THR A 168 -0.94 -12.75 -1.03
C THR A 168 -0.56 -11.27 -1.18
N LEU A 169 0.64 -10.97 -1.69
CA LEU A 169 1.06 -9.58 -1.95
C LEU A 169 0.22 -8.92 -3.05
N THR A 170 -0.18 -9.67 -4.08
CA THR A 170 -1.08 -9.17 -5.13
C THR A 170 -2.45 -8.82 -4.56
N ASP A 171 -3.00 -9.66 -3.72
CA ASP A 171 -4.29 -9.42 -3.07
C ASP A 171 -4.21 -8.21 -2.11
N SER A 172 -3.12 -8.09 -1.35
CA SER A 172 -2.86 -6.92 -0.49
C SER A 172 -2.78 -5.63 -1.30
N LEU A 173 -2.01 -5.60 -2.39
CA LEU A 173 -1.92 -4.46 -3.29
C LEU A 173 -3.28 -4.12 -3.93
N THR A 174 -4.04 -5.14 -4.32
CA THR A 174 -5.38 -4.97 -4.90
C THR A 174 -6.33 -4.33 -3.88
N LEU A 175 -6.26 -4.75 -2.62
CA LEU A 175 -7.02 -4.14 -1.54
C LEU A 175 -6.56 -2.70 -1.25
N SER A 176 -5.25 -2.44 -1.23
CA SER A 176 -4.71 -1.08 -1.05
C SER A 176 -5.22 -0.13 -2.15
N LYS A 177 -5.27 -0.58 -3.40
CA LYS A 177 -5.82 0.19 -4.53
C LYS A 177 -7.33 0.43 -4.41
N ALA A 178 -8.12 -0.57 -4.00
CA ALA A 178 -9.54 -0.39 -3.74
C ALA A 178 -9.77 0.65 -2.65
N LYS A 179 -8.99 0.58 -1.57
CA LYS A 179 -9.02 1.56 -0.47
C LYS A 179 -8.66 2.95 -0.95
N GLU A 180 -7.63 3.09 -1.77
CA GLU A 180 -7.21 4.38 -2.31
C GLU A 180 -8.28 5.00 -3.20
N ALA A 181 -8.84 4.25 -4.13
CA ALA A 181 -9.92 4.74 -5.00
C ALA A 181 -11.10 5.30 -4.19
N ARG A 182 -11.51 4.61 -3.14
CA ARG A 182 -12.57 5.10 -2.24
C ARG A 182 -12.13 6.29 -1.39
N ALA A 183 -10.94 6.26 -0.81
CA ALA A 183 -10.43 7.35 0.02
C ALA A 183 -10.28 8.65 -0.79
N LEU A 184 -9.77 8.55 -2.02
CA LEU A 184 -9.65 9.68 -2.92
C LEU A 184 -11.04 10.20 -3.33
N ARG A 185 -11.98 9.32 -3.67
CA ARG A 185 -13.37 9.69 -3.95
C ARG A 185 -14.01 10.42 -2.76
N SER A 186 -13.75 9.95 -1.54
CA SER A 186 -14.23 10.62 -0.31
C SER A 186 -13.65 12.02 -0.15
N ALA A 187 -12.35 12.19 -0.40
CA ALA A 187 -11.69 13.49 -0.33
C ALA A 187 -12.20 14.46 -1.40
N GLU A 188 -12.44 13.98 -2.62
CA GLU A 188 -13.02 14.78 -3.70
C GLU A 188 -14.47 15.22 -3.38
N ILE A 189 -15.28 14.35 -2.80
CA ILE A 189 -16.64 14.72 -2.39
C ILE A 189 -16.59 15.78 -1.27
N ALA A 190 -15.68 15.65 -0.30
CA ALA A 190 -15.50 16.67 0.73
C ALA A 190 -15.14 18.02 0.09
N ARG A 191 -14.26 18.04 -0.90
CA ARG A 191 -13.92 19.24 -1.68
C ARG A 191 -15.16 19.83 -2.40
N ILE A 192 -15.93 19.00 -3.07
CA ILE A 192 -17.15 19.43 -3.79
C ILE A 192 -18.17 19.99 -2.81
N ALA A 193 -18.37 19.35 -1.66
CA ALA A 193 -19.30 19.81 -0.63
C ALA A 193 -18.91 21.21 -0.10
N THR A 194 -17.62 21.47 0.13
CA THR A 194 -17.11 22.76 0.57
C THR A 194 -17.29 23.86 -0.50
N VAL A 195 -17.00 23.54 -1.78
CA VAL A 195 -17.19 24.47 -2.90
C VAL A 195 -18.69 24.73 -3.18
N GLY A 196 -19.53 23.80 -2.74
CA GLY A 196 -20.99 23.89 -2.88
C GLY A 196 -21.52 23.64 -4.29
N ARG A 197 -20.69 23.12 -5.19
CA ARG A 197 -21.10 22.80 -6.58
C ARG A 197 -20.12 21.83 -7.23
N PHE A 198 -20.61 21.02 -8.15
CA PHE A 198 -19.80 20.25 -9.08
C PHE A 198 -19.15 21.18 -10.11
N ARG A 199 -17.87 21.00 -10.37
CA ARG A 199 -17.14 21.59 -11.50
C ARG A 199 -17.24 20.63 -12.71
N SER A 200 -16.93 21.15 -13.89
CA SER A 200 -16.81 20.30 -15.09
C SER A 200 -15.73 19.22 -14.87
N GLY A 201 -16.12 17.96 -15.03
CA GLY A 201 -15.25 16.80 -14.84
C GLY A 201 -15.33 16.14 -13.46
N ASP A 202 -15.81 16.83 -12.41
CA ASP A 202 -15.88 16.24 -11.06
C ASP A 202 -16.70 14.94 -11.04
N TYR A 203 -17.86 14.93 -11.70
CA TYR A 203 -18.70 13.75 -11.76
C TYR A 203 -17.99 12.58 -12.47
N GLN A 204 -17.33 12.86 -13.60
CA GLN A 204 -16.57 11.85 -14.33
C GLN A 204 -15.43 11.29 -13.48
N GLY A 205 -14.66 12.14 -12.79
CA GLY A 205 -13.59 11.70 -11.90
C GLY A 205 -14.08 10.81 -10.76
N LEU A 206 -15.23 11.16 -10.15
CA LEU A 206 -15.85 10.32 -9.11
C LEU A 206 -16.34 8.97 -9.66
N ASP A 207 -16.88 8.94 -10.87
CA ASP A 207 -17.34 7.71 -11.52
C ASP A 207 -16.17 6.81 -11.93
N GLU A 208 -15.05 7.38 -12.40
CA GLU A 208 -13.81 6.66 -12.68
C GLU A 208 -13.23 6.02 -11.41
N LEU A 209 -13.19 6.74 -10.29
CA LEU A 209 -12.75 6.21 -9.00
C LEU A 209 -13.68 5.11 -8.48
N ARG A 210 -14.99 5.25 -8.69
CA ARG A 210 -15.97 4.19 -8.36
C ARG A 210 -15.72 2.93 -9.18
N ALA A 211 -15.51 3.08 -10.49
CA ALA A 211 -15.25 1.95 -11.38
C ALA A 211 -13.93 1.25 -11.02
N GLU A 212 -12.90 2.00 -10.65
CA GLU A 212 -11.62 1.42 -10.19
C GLU A 212 -11.80 0.63 -8.89
N GLU A 213 -12.51 1.17 -7.89
CA GLU A 213 -12.81 0.45 -6.66
C GLU A 213 -13.56 -0.85 -6.93
N GLU A 214 -14.65 -0.80 -7.73
CA GLU A 214 -15.45 -1.96 -8.09
C GLU A 214 -14.61 -3.04 -8.80
N LEU A 215 -13.71 -2.63 -9.71
CA LEU A 215 -12.80 -3.52 -10.41
C LEU A 215 -11.85 -4.23 -9.44
N GLN A 216 -11.23 -3.50 -8.51
CA GLN A 216 -10.31 -4.07 -7.54
C GLN A 216 -11.04 -5.01 -6.57
N LEU A 217 -12.23 -4.64 -6.09
CA LEU A 217 -13.06 -5.50 -5.24
C LEU A 217 -13.53 -6.77 -5.98
N ALA A 218 -13.83 -6.69 -7.28
CA ALA A 218 -14.17 -7.84 -8.08
C ALA A 218 -12.98 -8.83 -8.17
N ARG A 219 -11.76 -8.33 -8.38
CA ARG A 219 -10.54 -9.15 -8.37
C ARG A 219 -10.32 -9.87 -7.03
N LEU A 220 -10.56 -9.16 -5.92
CA LEU A 220 -10.43 -9.77 -4.59
C LEU A 220 -11.45 -10.88 -4.31
N LYS A 221 -12.66 -10.80 -4.90
CA LYS A 221 -13.66 -11.88 -4.81
C LYS A 221 -13.23 -13.15 -5.53
N GLU A 222 -12.33 -13.05 -6.51
CA GLU A 222 -11.76 -14.16 -7.28
C GLU A 222 -10.46 -14.69 -6.65
N SER A 223 -9.96 -14.06 -5.59
CA SER A 223 -8.76 -14.52 -4.87
C SER A 223 -8.92 -15.95 -4.36
N GLN A 224 -7.84 -16.71 -4.45
CA GLN A 224 -7.78 -18.08 -3.90
C GLN A 224 -7.53 -18.09 -2.38
N ASP A 225 -7.16 -16.93 -1.79
CA ASP A 225 -7.01 -16.79 -0.35
C ASP A 225 -8.38 -16.65 0.32
N ALA A 226 -8.81 -17.74 0.98
CA ALA A 226 -10.09 -17.79 1.66
C ALA A 226 -10.18 -16.80 2.85
N SER A 227 -9.06 -16.44 3.47
CA SER A 227 -9.01 -15.46 4.56
C SER A 227 -9.24 -14.05 4.02
N MET A 228 -8.59 -13.70 2.92
CA MET A 228 -8.78 -12.42 2.22
C MET A 228 -10.21 -12.26 1.72
N THR A 229 -10.74 -13.26 0.99
CA THR A 229 -12.12 -13.20 0.49
C THR A 229 -13.17 -13.11 1.60
N THR A 230 -12.94 -13.80 2.72
CA THR A 230 -13.83 -13.73 3.89
C THR A 230 -13.70 -12.38 4.59
N GLY A 231 -12.49 -11.87 4.79
CA GLY A 231 -12.23 -10.56 5.36
C GLY A 231 -12.90 -9.43 4.58
N VAL A 232 -12.71 -9.40 3.26
CA VAL A 232 -13.36 -8.42 2.37
C VAL A 232 -14.88 -8.53 2.44
N ARG A 233 -15.43 -9.76 2.42
CA ARG A 233 -16.89 -9.97 2.52
C ARG A 233 -17.45 -9.44 3.84
N ASN A 234 -16.78 -9.72 4.94
CA ASN A 234 -17.20 -9.25 6.26
C ASN A 234 -17.13 -7.73 6.36
N ALA A 235 -16.04 -7.14 5.86
CA ALA A 235 -15.88 -5.69 5.80
C ALA A 235 -16.99 -5.02 4.98
N MET A 236 -17.33 -5.57 3.81
CA MET A 236 -18.41 -5.07 2.96
C MET A 236 -19.82 -5.28 3.54
N ALA A 237 -19.97 -6.19 4.50
CA ALA A 237 -21.21 -6.41 5.24
C ALA A 237 -21.33 -5.55 6.49
N ASP A 238 -20.28 -4.84 6.86
CA ASP A 238 -20.27 -3.93 8.03
C ASP A 238 -21.26 -2.77 7.84
N GLU A 239 -21.92 -2.34 8.93
CA GLU A 239 -22.91 -1.28 8.87
C GLU A 239 -22.30 0.05 8.46
N ALA A 240 -21.11 0.40 8.99
CA ALA A 240 -20.44 1.64 8.63
C ALA A 240 -20.05 1.69 7.13
N VAL A 241 -19.68 0.55 6.54
CA VAL A 241 -19.40 0.45 5.10
C VAL A 241 -20.67 0.64 4.26
N ARG A 242 -21.78 0.02 4.67
CA ARG A 242 -23.07 0.17 3.98
C ARG A 242 -23.61 1.59 4.06
N ASP A 243 -23.45 2.24 5.21
CA ASP A 243 -23.87 3.64 5.39
C ASP A 243 -23.01 4.57 4.51
N ALA A 244 -21.70 4.31 4.43
CA ALA A 244 -20.79 5.00 3.51
C ALA A 244 -21.19 4.83 2.04
N ASP A 245 -21.58 3.62 1.64
CA ASP A 245 -22.03 3.34 0.27
C ASP A 245 -23.36 4.05 -0.04
N ALA A 246 -24.31 4.02 0.88
CA ALA A 246 -25.59 4.71 0.71
C ALA A 246 -25.41 6.23 0.57
N LEU A 247 -24.54 6.80 1.40
CA LEU A 247 -24.21 8.23 1.35
C LEU A 247 -23.53 8.62 0.03
N MET A 248 -22.59 7.77 -0.42
CA MET A 248 -21.90 7.95 -1.69
C MET A 248 -22.88 7.90 -2.87
N ALA A 249 -23.80 6.93 -2.87
CA ALA A 249 -24.82 6.81 -3.90
C ALA A 249 -25.71 8.07 -3.95
N GLN A 250 -26.13 8.59 -2.80
CA GLN A 250 -26.91 9.82 -2.72
C GLN A 250 -26.17 11.01 -3.36
N VAL A 251 -24.87 11.20 -3.06
CA VAL A 251 -24.06 12.29 -3.63
C VAL A 251 -23.95 12.16 -5.15
N MET A 252 -23.76 10.93 -5.64
CA MET A 252 -23.66 10.68 -7.09
C MET A 252 -25.01 10.93 -7.81
N ASP A 253 -26.13 10.53 -7.22
CA ASP A 253 -27.46 10.75 -7.79
C ASP A 253 -27.80 12.24 -7.87
N GLU A 254 -27.48 13.02 -6.83
CA GLU A 254 -27.66 14.47 -6.82
C GLU A 254 -26.81 15.17 -7.88
N GLY A 255 -25.57 14.67 -8.14
CA GLY A 255 -24.68 15.18 -9.18
C GLY A 255 -25.20 14.96 -10.61
N VAL A 256 -25.90 13.85 -10.87
CA VAL A 256 -26.48 13.54 -12.20
C VAL A 256 -27.63 14.46 -12.55
N ILE A 257 -28.43 14.89 -11.59
CA ILE A 257 -29.65 15.68 -11.83
C ILE A 257 -29.36 17.12 -12.32
N GLY A 258 -28.06 17.48 -12.49
CA GLY A 258 -27.65 18.72 -13.15
C GLY A 258 -28.07 19.99 -12.42
N GLY A 259 -28.40 19.83 -11.17
CA GLY A 259 -28.69 20.93 -10.28
C GLY A 259 -27.40 21.43 -9.61
N SER A 260 -27.39 22.69 -9.26
CA SER A 260 -26.47 23.29 -8.28
C SER A 260 -26.66 22.65 -6.88
N GLY A 261 -27.07 21.39 -6.82
CA GLY A 261 -27.34 20.61 -5.62
C GLY A 261 -26.05 20.24 -4.93
N ILE A 262 -25.77 20.92 -3.86
CA ILE A 262 -24.79 20.55 -2.86
C ILE A 262 -25.31 19.26 -2.23
N PRO A 263 -24.49 18.20 -2.13
CA PRO A 263 -24.83 17.07 -1.27
C PRO A 263 -25.21 17.61 0.11
N ARG A 264 -26.46 17.41 0.54
CA ARG A 264 -26.93 17.84 1.86
C ARG A 264 -26.45 16.89 2.96
N VAL A 265 -25.18 16.49 2.87
CA VAL A 265 -24.56 15.62 3.85
C VAL A 265 -23.75 16.48 4.77
N ALA A 266 -24.00 16.37 6.07
CA ALA A 266 -23.17 17.08 7.03
C ALA A 266 -21.71 16.57 6.92
N PRO A 267 -20.71 17.46 6.97
CA PRO A 267 -19.30 17.07 6.88
C PRO A 267 -18.92 15.96 7.88
N ASP A 268 -19.51 15.99 9.08
CA ASP A 268 -19.26 14.99 10.11
C ASP A 268 -19.80 13.60 9.77
N ASP A 269 -21.01 13.51 9.21
CA ASP A 269 -21.58 12.22 8.76
C ASP A 269 -20.74 11.62 7.65
N TRP A 270 -20.28 12.48 6.73
CA TRP A 270 -19.39 12.08 5.66
C TRP A 270 -18.03 11.56 6.19
N GLN A 271 -17.42 12.27 7.14
CA GLN A 271 -16.18 11.84 7.76
C GLN A 271 -16.33 10.53 8.52
N ALA A 272 -17.36 10.42 9.37
CA ALA A 272 -17.62 9.21 10.15
C ALA A 272 -17.74 7.99 9.23
N SER A 273 -18.44 8.15 8.11
CA SER A 273 -18.60 7.13 7.09
C SER A 273 -17.26 6.78 6.39
N ALA A 274 -16.48 7.76 5.98
CA ALA A 274 -15.18 7.55 5.33
C ALA A 274 -14.17 6.88 6.28
N VAL A 275 -14.07 7.34 7.52
CA VAL A 275 -13.22 6.77 8.57
C VAL A 275 -13.67 5.35 8.91
N GLY A 276 -14.97 5.12 9.11
CA GLY A 276 -15.53 3.80 9.39
C GLY A 276 -15.12 2.80 8.33
N TRP A 277 -15.26 3.15 7.06
CA TRP A 277 -14.85 2.28 5.97
C TRP A 277 -13.33 2.00 5.97
N LEU A 278 -12.49 3.03 6.07
CA LEU A 278 -11.03 2.90 6.05
C LEU A 278 -10.51 2.02 7.19
N THR A 279 -11.14 2.10 8.37
CA THR A 279 -10.74 1.31 9.54
C THR A 279 -11.25 -0.13 9.47
N THR A 280 -12.49 -0.36 9.02
CA THR A 280 -13.08 -1.69 8.90
C THR A 280 -12.35 -2.57 7.88
N VAL A 281 -11.88 -1.98 6.79
CA VAL A 281 -11.12 -2.66 5.72
C VAL A 281 -9.60 -2.66 6.01
N ARG A 282 -9.18 -2.37 7.23
CA ARG A 282 -7.78 -2.51 7.62
C ARG A 282 -7.42 -4.00 7.64
N VAL A 283 -6.50 -4.40 6.74
CA VAL A 283 -5.95 -5.76 6.75
C VAL A 283 -5.18 -5.95 8.05
N ALA A 284 -5.55 -6.96 8.80
CA ALA A 284 -4.83 -7.39 9.99
C ALA A 284 -3.53 -8.12 9.61
#